data_6d07f1c0c12433a8fc925686cd2f3638
#
_entry.id   6d07f1c0c12433a8fc925686cd2f3638
#
_cell.length_a   1.000
_cell.length_b   1.000
_cell.length_c   1.000
_cell.angle_alpha   90.00
_cell.angle_beta   90.00
_cell.angle_gamma   90.00
#
_symmetry.space_group_name_H-M   'P 1'
#
loop_
_entity.id
_entity.type
_entity.pdbx_description
1 polymer ?
#
loop_
_entity_poly.entity_id
_entity_poly.type
_entity_poly.pdbx_seq_one_letter_code
_entity_poly.pdbx_strand_id
1 'polypeptide(L)'
;RQMCIRYSTCRSPQGMMSAVIKEYFRDPENAKGKKTVMVSIMPCTAKKAEAARPNSYTHGEKDTDIVITTTELLRMIDNFGLDFATIEPEACDTPFGFGSGGGVIFGVTGGVTEAVLRRLTPDHSKETMREISECGVRGDEGIKEFSVPYKGMEIKICVASGLANARIVMDRVKNGEAEYHLIEIMACRRGCIMGGGQ
;
A
#
# COMPACT_ATOMS: atom_id res chain seq x y z
N ARG A 1 -0.30 15.52 -5.49
CA ARG A 1 -1.42 14.66 -5.92
C ARG A 1 -0.85 13.26 -6.10
N GLN A 2 -1.32 12.30 -5.30
CA GLN A 2 -0.94 10.91 -5.47
C GLN A 2 -1.42 10.41 -6.83
N MET A 3 -0.48 10.00 -7.68
CA MET A 3 -0.78 9.44 -8.99
C MET A 3 -1.12 7.95 -8.96
N CYS A 4 -0.85 7.25 -7.85
CA CYS A 4 -1.00 5.80 -7.74
C CYS A 4 -2.42 5.27 -7.99
N ILE A 5 -3.46 6.11 -8.01
CA ILE A 5 -4.85 5.64 -8.10
C ILE A 5 -5.59 6.24 -9.31
N ARG A 6 -4.95 7.09 -10.10
CA ARG A 6 -5.65 7.84 -11.16
C ARG A 6 -6.15 6.97 -12.32
N TYR A 7 -5.53 5.82 -12.53
CA TYR A 7 -5.82 4.90 -13.64
C TYR A 7 -6.12 3.46 -13.19
N SER A 8 -6.27 3.24 -11.89
CA SER A 8 -6.70 1.96 -11.35
C SER A 8 -8.16 2.00 -10.94
N THR A 9 -8.89 0.92 -11.18
CA THR A 9 -10.24 0.70 -10.65
C THR A 9 -10.23 0.30 -9.17
N CYS A 10 -9.04 -0.04 -8.63
CA CYS A 10 -8.86 -0.39 -7.22
C CYS A 10 -8.55 0.84 -6.37
N ARG A 11 -9.05 0.85 -5.14
CA ARG A 11 -8.66 1.80 -4.10
C ARG A 11 -7.23 1.48 -3.61
N SER A 12 -6.64 2.37 -2.83
CA SER A 12 -5.38 2.07 -2.12
C SER A 12 -5.58 0.94 -1.11
N PRO A 13 -4.51 0.27 -0.64
CA PRO A 13 -4.59 -0.72 0.43
C PRO A 13 -5.35 -0.20 1.67
N GLN A 14 -5.13 1.06 2.07
CA GLN A 14 -5.93 1.70 3.14
C GLN A 14 -7.41 1.69 2.81
N GLY A 15 -7.80 2.20 1.64
CA GLY A 15 -9.21 2.30 1.25
C GLY A 15 -9.87 0.94 1.09
N MET A 16 -9.17 -0.06 0.54
CA MET A 16 -9.70 -1.43 0.42
C MET A 16 -9.89 -2.07 1.79
N MET A 17 -8.88 -2.03 2.65
CA MET A 17 -8.94 -2.67 3.96
C MET A 17 -9.98 -1.99 4.86
N SER A 18 -10.08 -0.66 4.82
CA SER A 18 -11.10 0.07 5.59
C SER A 18 -12.51 -0.29 5.17
N ALA A 19 -12.78 -0.40 3.87
CA ALA A 19 -14.08 -0.80 3.36
C ALA A 19 -14.43 -2.25 3.79
N VAL A 20 -13.48 -3.17 3.69
CA VAL A 20 -13.66 -4.58 4.10
C VAL A 20 -13.93 -4.69 5.61
N ILE A 21 -13.17 -3.99 6.44
CA ILE A 21 -13.35 -3.98 7.90
C ILE A 21 -14.71 -3.39 8.26
N LYS A 22 -15.09 -2.25 7.67
CA LYS A 22 -16.40 -1.62 7.91
C LYS A 22 -17.53 -2.54 7.51
N GLU A 23 -17.44 -3.24 6.38
CA GLU A 23 -18.45 -4.18 5.94
C GLU A 23 -18.55 -5.40 6.85
N TYR A 24 -17.42 -5.98 7.27
CA TYR A 24 -17.39 -7.10 8.21
C TYR A 24 -18.07 -6.75 9.56
N PHE A 25 -17.75 -5.59 10.11
CA PHE A 25 -18.35 -5.12 11.38
C PHE A 25 -19.70 -4.41 11.20
N ARG A 26 -20.28 -4.39 10.01
CA ARG A 26 -21.68 -3.98 9.80
C ARG A 26 -22.63 -5.02 10.36
N ASP A 27 -22.23 -6.29 10.36
CA ASP A 27 -22.96 -7.36 11.01
C ASP A 27 -22.96 -7.14 12.54
N PRO A 28 -24.15 -7.04 13.19
CA PRO A 28 -24.24 -6.84 14.64
C PRO A 28 -23.56 -7.93 15.47
N GLU A 29 -23.49 -9.17 14.97
CA GLU A 29 -22.81 -10.27 15.63
C GLU A 29 -21.30 -10.02 15.71
N ASN A 30 -20.69 -9.58 14.59
CA ASN A 30 -19.28 -9.24 14.54
C ASN A 30 -18.96 -7.99 15.36
N ALA A 31 -19.82 -6.98 15.28
CA ALA A 31 -19.66 -5.71 16.03
C ALA A 31 -19.96 -5.84 17.52
N LYS A 32 -20.59 -6.93 17.96
CA LYS A 32 -21.03 -7.13 19.35
C LYS A 32 -21.84 -5.92 19.89
N GLY A 33 -22.68 -5.34 19.04
CA GLY A 33 -23.49 -4.16 19.34
C GLY A 33 -22.70 -2.84 19.49
N LYS A 34 -21.41 -2.79 19.13
CA LYS A 34 -20.58 -1.58 19.20
C LYS A 34 -20.50 -0.88 17.85
N LYS A 35 -20.33 0.44 17.90
CA LYS A 35 -20.04 1.24 16.69
C LYS A 35 -18.58 1.08 16.32
N THR A 36 -18.32 0.74 15.06
CA THR A 36 -16.95 0.61 14.53
C THR A 36 -16.44 1.97 14.07
N VAL A 37 -15.27 2.36 14.58
CA VAL A 37 -14.52 3.53 14.14
C VAL A 37 -13.20 3.06 13.54
N MET A 38 -13.00 3.31 12.25
CA MET A 38 -11.78 2.92 11.54
C MET A 38 -10.71 4.00 11.64
N VAL A 39 -9.63 3.67 12.35
CA VAL A 39 -8.46 4.55 12.49
C VAL A 39 -7.30 3.97 11.69
N SER A 40 -6.72 4.77 10.82
CA SER A 40 -5.57 4.40 9.98
C SER A 40 -4.32 5.10 10.47
N ILE A 41 -3.26 4.34 10.77
CA ILE A 41 -1.94 4.88 11.13
C ILE A 41 -1.05 4.76 9.90
N MET A 42 -0.61 5.91 9.35
CA MET A 42 0.04 5.95 8.06
C MET A 42 1.31 6.80 8.05
N PRO A 43 2.39 6.37 7.38
CA PRO A 43 3.57 7.20 7.15
C PRO A 43 3.33 8.32 6.12
N CYS A 44 2.10 8.51 5.66
CA CYS A 44 1.72 9.33 4.53
C CYS A 44 0.62 10.34 4.89
N THR A 45 0.93 11.64 4.81
CA THR A 45 -0.04 12.72 5.04
C THR A 45 -1.15 12.79 3.98
N ALA A 46 -0.88 12.36 2.75
CA ALA A 46 -1.87 12.36 1.67
C ALA A 46 -3.02 11.37 1.90
N LYS A 47 -2.87 10.41 2.80
CA LYS A 47 -3.93 9.48 3.20
C LYS A 47 -5.09 10.18 3.93
N LYS A 48 -4.83 11.31 4.60
CA LYS A 48 -5.87 12.17 5.18
C LYS A 48 -6.81 12.72 4.10
N ALA A 49 -6.24 13.27 3.03
CA ALA A 49 -7.01 13.78 1.90
C ALA A 49 -7.70 12.65 1.10
N GLU A 50 -7.08 11.48 1.02
CA GLU A 50 -7.67 10.31 0.36
C GLU A 50 -8.93 9.84 1.08
N ALA A 51 -8.90 9.73 2.41
CA ALA A 51 -10.05 9.32 3.22
C ALA A 51 -11.26 10.27 3.10
N ALA A 52 -11.03 11.50 2.67
CA ALA A 52 -12.09 12.50 2.46
C ALA A 52 -12.71 12.50 1.05
N ARG A 53 -12.21 11.67 0.13
CA ARG A 53 -12.72 11.64 -1.25
C ARG A 53 -14.07 10.92 -1.35
N PRO A 54 -14.94 11.32 -2.31
CA PRO A 54 -16.24 10.68 -2.50
C PRO A 54 -16.18 9.15 -2.71
N ASN A 55 -15.11 8.67 -3.36
CA ASN A 55 -14.90 7.23 -3.58
C ASN A 55 -14.36 6.48 -2.35
N SER A 56 -14.18 7.15 -1.21
CA SER A 56 -13.79 6.56 0.08
C SER A 56 -14.98 6.42 1.03
N TYR A 57 -16.19 6.36 0.46
CA TYR A 57 -17.43 6.15 1.19
C TYR A 57 -18.12 4.90 0.65
N THR A 58 -18.61 4.06 1.56
CA THR A 58 -19.43 2.88 1.26
C THR A 58 -20.75 3.00 2.02
N HIS A 59 -21.86 2.78 1.35
CA HIS A 59 -23.21 2.94 1.92
C HIS A 59 -23.46 4.34 2.56
N GLY A 60 -22.82 5.38 2.04
CA GLY A 60 -22.97 6.75 2.53
C GLY A 60 -22.13 7.10 3.77
N GLU A 61 -21.36 6.14 4.29
CA GLU A 61 -20.47 6.32 5.44
C GLU A 61 -19.00 6.32 5.00
N LYS A 62 -18.15 7.03 5.74
CA LYS A 62 -16.70 6.99 5.52
C LYS A 62 -16.17 5.60 5.80
N ASP A 63 -15.37 5.06 4.91
CA ASP A 63 -14.66 3.80 5.13
C ASP A 63 -13.52 3.96 6.15
N THR A 64 -12.78 5.08 6.08
CA THR A 64 -11.78 5.45 7.07
C THR A 64 -12.24 6.71 7.81
N ASP A 65 -12.52 6.60 9.10
CA ASP A 65 -13.02 7.71 9.90
C ASP A 65 -11.91 8.70 10.22
N ILE A 66 -10.76 8.19 10.68
CA ILE A 66 -9.62 8.97 11.15
C ILE A 66 -8.34 8.44 10.49
N VAL A 67 -7.49 9.37 10.07
CA VAL A 67 -6.12 9.05 9.63
C VAL A 67 -5.15 9.84 10.47
N ILE A 68 -4.27 9.14 11.17
CA ILE A 68 -3.14 9.73 11.90
C ILE A 68 -1.82 9.29 11.27
N THR A 69 -0.82 10.14 11.37
CA THR A 69 0.53 9.82 10.90
C THR A 69 1.34 9.12 11.99
N THR A 70 2.44 8.48 11.63
CA THR A 70 3.37 7.87 12.59
C THR A 70 3.86 8.91 13.61
N THR A 71 4.23 10.11 13.15
CA THR A 71 4.66 11.22 14.02
C THR A 71 3.53 11.74 14.91
N GLU A 72 2.29 11.75 14.47
CA GLU A 72 1.14 12.11 15.30
C GLU A 72 0.89 11.06 16.38
N LEU A 73 1.02 9.77 16.04
CA LEU A 73 0.93 8.69 17.05
C LEU A 73 2.00 8.82 18.13
N LEU A 74 3.25 9.08 17.73
CA LEU A 74 4.33 9.30 18.71
C LEU A 74 4.01 10.45 19.65
N ARG A 75 3.53 11.59 19.13
CA ARG A 75 3.11 12.73 19.97
C ARG A 75 1.96 12.36 20.90
N MET A 76 1.03 11.52 20.46
CA MET A 76 -0.05 11.04 21.35
C MET A 76 0.53 10.20 22.50
N ILE A 77 1.44 9.27 22.22
CA ILE A 77 2.12 8.44 23.23
C ILE A 77 2.82 9.34 24.25
N ASP A 78 3.61 10.32 23.79
CA ASP A 78 4.32 11.28 24.65
C ASP A 78 3.35 12.10 25.50
N ASN A 79 2.28 12.63 24.90
CA ASN A 79 1.29 13.45 25.59
C ASN A 79 0.52 12.68 26.67
N PHE A 80 0.32 11.39 26.49
CA PHE A 80 -0.29 10.51 27.51
C PHE A 80 0.70 10.04 28.57
N GLY A 81 1.99 10.39 28.46
CA GLY A 81 3.03 9.98 29.39
C GLY A 81 3.29 8.47 29.37
N LEU A 82 3.04 7.81 28.26
CA LEU A 82 3.25 6.38 28.11
C LEU A 82 4.74 6.09 27.84
N ASP A 83 5.37 5.30 28.71
CA ASP A 83 6.70 4.75 28.45
C ASP A 83 6.56 3.51 27.55
N PHE A 84 6.78 3.70 26.26
CA PHE A 84 6.63 2.65 25.25
C PHE A 84 7.55 1.43 25.52
N ALA A 85 8.69 1.62 26.20
CA ALA A 85 9.61 0.54 26.52
C ALA A 85 9.10 -0.40 27.63
N THR A 86 8.15 0.05 28.43
CA THR A 86 7.58 -0.72 29.53
C THR A 86 6.21 -1.32 29.26
N ILE A 87 5.63 -1.06 28.07
CA ILE A 87 4.35 -1.62 27.68
C ILE A 87 4.50 -3.11 27.37
N GLU A 88 3.68 -3.93 28.03
CA GLU A 88 3.62 -5.37 27.74
C GLU A 88 3.05 -5.60 26.34
N PRO A 89 3.73 -6.41 25.50
CA PRO A 89 3.24 -6.71 24.16
C PRO A 89 1.97 -7.56 24.20
N GLU A 90 0.97 -7.17 23.44
CA GLU A 90 -0.23 -7.96 23.20
C GLU A 90 -0.38 -8.38 21.76
N ALA A 91 -1.07 -9.49 21.50
CA ALA A 91 -1.39 -9.91 20.15
C ALA A 91 -2.46 -9.01 19.54
N CYS A 92 -2.30 -8.68 18.27
CA CYS A 92 -3.33 -7.97 17.52
C CYS A 92 -4.53 -8.87 17.21
N ASP A 93 -5.72 -8.31 17.24
CA ASP A 93 -6.89 -8.96 16.66
C ASP A 93 -6.68 -9.17 15.14
N THR A 94 -6.92 -10.39 14.70
CA THR A 94 -6.72 -10.76 13.28
C THR A 94 -7.99 -11.36 12.69
N PRO A 95 -9.08 -10.57 12.50
CA PRO A 95 -10.38 -11.07 12.05
C PRO A 95 -10.31 -11.75 10.68
N PHE A 96 -9.31 -11.43 9.86
CA PHE A 96 -9.08 -12.01 8.53
C PHE A 96 -7.82 -12.91 8.48
N GLY A 97 -7.28 -13.31 9.62
CA GLY A 97 -6.06 -14.10 9.72
C GLY A 97 -4.79 -13.24 9.64
N PHE A 98 -3.64 -13.93 9.56
CA PHE A 98 -2.34 -13.26 9.53
C PHE A 98 -2.09 -12.56 8.19
N GLY A 99 -1.45 -11.40 8.25
CA GLY A 99 -1.01 -10.68 7.06
C GLY A 99 0.01 -11.49 6.23
N SER A 100 -0.05 -11.33 4.91
CA SER A 100 0.95 -11.94 4.01
C SER A 100 2.25 -11.14 4.00
N GLY A 101 3.38 -11.80 3.65
CA GLY A 101 4.66 -11.11 3.42
C GLY A 101 4.57 -10.03 2.34
N GLY A 102 3.63 -10.13 1.38
CA GLY A 102 3.33 -9.09 0.41
C GLY A 102 2.90 -7.79 1.07
N GLY A 103 2.03 -7.83 2.10
CA GLY A 103 1.59 -6.65 2.84
C GLY A 103 2.74 -5.91 3.52
N VAL A 104 3.73 -6.63 4.03
CA VAL A 104 4.90 -6.05 4.70
C VAL A 104 5.75 -5.20 3.77
N ILE A 105 5.90 -5.62 2.50
CA ILE A 105 6.77 -4.94 1.53
C ILE A 105 6.09 -3.81 0.75
N PHE A 106 4.78 -3.63 0.87
CA PHE A 106 4.03 -2.61 0.11
C PHE A 106 4.54 -1.17 0.31
N GLY A 107 5.15 -0.88 1.44
CA GLY A 107 5.61 0.46 1.79
C GLY A 107 6.91 0.90 1.09
N VAL A 108 7.66 0.00 0.47
CA VAL A 108 8.91 0.32 -0.23
C VAL A 108 8.71 0.41 -1.74
N THR A 109 9.58 1.15 -2.44
CA THR A 109 9.57 1.21 -3.90
C THR A 109 9.81 -0.20 -4.49
N GLY A 110 8.95 -0.61 -5.42
CA GLY A 110 8.94 -1.94 -6.03
C GLY A 110 8.22 -2.99 -5.21
N GLY A 111 7.78 -2.67 -3.98
CA GLY A 111 7.12 -3.65 -3.10
C GLY A 111 5.75 -4.08 -3.58
N VAL A 112 4.97 -3.17 -4.17
CA VAL A 112 3.68 -3.52 -4.78
C VAL A 112 3.89 -4.41 -5.99
N THR A 113 4.85 -4.07 -6.84
CA THR A 113 5.21 -4.87 -8.01
C THR A 113 5.68 -6.27 -7.61
N GLU A 114 6.55 -6.38 -6.60
CA GLU A 114 6.97 -7.68 -6.09
C GLU A 114 5.79 -8.50 -5.56
N ALA A 115 4.86 -7.88 -4.84
CA ALA A 115 3.66 -8.57 -4.37
C ALA A 115 2.78 -9.07 -5.53
N VAL A 116 2.66 -8.29 -6.60
CA VAL A 116 1.97 -8.70 -7.84
C VAL A 116 2.69 -9.89 -8.47
N LEU A 117 4.02 -9.84 -8.62
CA LEU A 117 4.81 -10.93 -9.19
C LEU A 117 4.65 -12.22 -8.39
N ARG A 118 4.75 -12.14 -7.06
CA ARG A 118 4.49 -13.27 -6.17
C ARG A 118 3.12 -13.89 -6.38
N ARG A 119 2.10 -13.07 -6.67
CA ARG A 119 0.73 -13.54 -6.91
C ARG A 119 0.54 -14.15 -8.30
N LEU A 120 1.25 -13.62 -9.31
CA LEU A 120 1.19 -14.12 -10.69
C LEU A 120 1.96 -15.44 -10.87
N THR A 121 2.97 -15.69 -10.04
CA THR A 121 3.79 -16.88 -10.11
C THR A 121 2.99 -18.10 -9.63
N PRO A 122 2.89 -19.18 -10.42
CA PRO A 122 2.12 -20.35 -10.05
C PRO A 122 2.79 -21.17 -8.94
N ASP A 123 4.12 -21.15 -8.89
CA ASP A 123 4.91 -21.81 -7.85
C ASP A 123 5.11 -20.86 -6.66
N HIS A 124 4.64 -21.27 -5.50
CA HIS A 124 4.76 -20.55 -4.23
C HIS A 124 5.80 -21.19 -3.28
N SER A 125 6.75 -21.95 -3.83
CA SER A 125 7.88 -22.50 -3.06
C SER A 125 8.72 -21.38 -2.42
N LYS A 126 9.45 -21.71 -1.35
CA LYS A 126 10.34 -20.74 -0.69
C LYS A 126 11.45 -20.27 -1.61
N GLU A 127 11.94 -21.13 -2.48
CA GLU A 127 12.96 -20.88 -3.48
C GLU A 127 12.48 -19.81 -4.47
N THR A 128 11.34 -20.03 -5.10
CA THR A 128 10.75 -19.06 -6.06
C THR A 128 10.43 -17.73 -5.40
N MET A 129 9.89 -17.71 -4.19
CA MET A 129 9.63 -16.47 -3.46
C MET A 129 10.93 -15.70 -3.15
N ARG A 130 12.01 -16.43 -2.87
CA ARG A 130 13.34 -15.84 -2.65
C ARG A 130 13.90 -15.24 -3.93
N GLU A 131 13.84 -15.96 -5.05
CA GLU A 131 14.28 -15.48 -6.37
C GLU A 131 13.56 -14.19 -6.76
N ILE A 132 12.23 -14.12 -6.59
CA ILE A 132 11.46 -12.89 -6.82
C ILE A 132 11.92 -11.76 -5.90
N SER A 133 12.23 -12.03 -4.65
CA SER A 133 12.72 -11.01 -3.71
C SER A 133 14.12 -10.50 -4.08
N GLU A 134 14.96 -11.36 -4.63
CA GLU A 134 16.35 -11.07 -5.01
C GLU A 134 16.49 -10.50 -6.44
N CYS A 135 15.43 -10.55 -7.27
CA CYS A 135 15.48 -10.06 -8.66
C CYS A 135 15.66 -8.53 -8.81
N GLY A 136 15.79 -7.79 -7.71
CA GLY A 136 16.08 -6.37 -7.70
C GLY A 136 14.90 -5.45 -8.02
N VAL A 137 13.67 -5.96 -8.00
CA VAL A 137 12.44 -5.15 -8.21
C VAL A 137 12.35 -4.05 -7.16
N ARG A 138 12.62 -4.39 -5.89
CA ARG A 138 12.69 -3.40 -4.81
C ARG A 138 13.99 -2.62 -4.87
N GLY A 139 13.93 -1.34 -4.51
CA GLY A 139 15.12 -0.50 -4.38
C GLY A 139 14.87 0.95 -4.76
N ASP A 140 15.88 1.78 -4.54
CA ASP A 140 15.81 3.24 -4.60
C ASP A 140 16.23 3.83 -5.96
N GLU A 141 16.58 3.00 -6.93
CA GLU A 141 16.96 3.46 -8.27
C GLU A 141 15.76 4.11 -8.97
N GLY A 142 16.03 5.20 -9.69
CA GLY A 142 15.03 6.12 -10.20
C GLY A 142 13.95 5.48 -11.07
N ILE A 143 14.36 4.76 -12.13
CA ILE A 143 13.47 4.03 -13.05
C ILE A 143 14.05 2.64 -13.25
N LYS A 144 13.24 1.62 -13.04
CA LYS A 144 13.57 0.23 -13.32
C LYS A 144 12.58 -0.33 -14.32
N GLU A 145 13.10 -1.02 -15.32
CA GLU A 145 12.33 -1.65 -16.37
C GLU A 145 12.75 -3.12 -16.48
N PHE A 146 11.78 -4.01 -16.49
CA PHE A 146 12.02 -5.44 -16.63
C PHE A 146 10.79 -6.14 -17.22
N SER A 147 10.98 -7.37 -17.67
CA SER A 147 9.91 -8.21 -18.20
C SER A 147 9.86 -9.54 -17.47
N VAL A 148 8.66 -10.08 -17.34
CA VAL A 148 8.42 -11.40 -16.76
C VAL A 148 7.50 -12.22 -17.67
N PRO A 149 7.78 -13.52 -17.87
CA PRO A 149 6.89 -14.38 -18.63
C PRO A 149 5.64 -14.72 -17.79
N TYR A 150 4.46 -14.59 -18.41
CA TYR A 150 3.19 -14.97 -17.78
C TYR A 150 2.21 -15.49 -18.80
N LYS A 151 1.77 -16.74 -18.67
CA LYS A 151 0.78 -17.40 -19.56
C LYS A 151 1.08 -17.25 -21.05
N GLY A 152 2.34 -17.39 -21.44
CA GLY A 152 2.79 -17.28 -22.84
C GLY A 152 2.94 -15.84 -23.36
N MET A 153 2.77 -14.84 -22.51
CA MET A 153 3.02 -13.42 -22.81
C MET A 153 4.19 -12.91 -22.01
N GLU A 154 4.88 -11.91 -22.54
CA GLU A 154 5.89 -11.16 -21.83
C GLU A 154 5.23 -9.93 -21.17
N ILE A 155 5.19 -9.89 -19.84
CA ILE A 155 4.64 -8.78 -19.09
C ILE A 155 5.75 -7.76 -18.83
N LYS A 156 5.66 -6.61 -19.49
CA LYS A 156 6.59 -5.48 -19.33
C LYS A 156 6.19 -4.64 -18.14
N ILE A 157 7.12 -4.38 -17.25
CA ILE A 157 6.89 -3.70 -15.98
C ILE A 157 7.87 -2.54 -15.83
N CYS A 158 7.38 -1.42 -15.31
CA CYS A 158 8.18 -0.27 -14.95
C CYS A 158 7.90 0.13 -13.50
N VAL A 159 8.96 0.39 -12.74
CA VAL A 159 8.90 0.94 -11.38
C VAL A 159 9.60 2.29 -11.36
N ALA A 160 8.90 3.35 -10.97
CA ALA A 160 9.43 4.70 -10.90
C ALA A 160 9.38 5.24 -9.47
N SER A 161 10.54 5.67 -8.95
CA SER A 161 10.70 6.29 -7.64
C SER A 161 10.83 7.81 -7.79
N GLY A 162 9.89 8.54 -7.20
CA GLY A 162 9.81 10.00 -7.25
C GLY A 162 9.03 10.54 -8.46
N LEU A 163 8.46 11.73 -8.31
CA LEU A 163 7.57 12.32 -9.33
C LEU A 163 8.30 12.77 -10.59
N ALA A 164 9.58 13.12 -10.50
CA ALA A 164 10.39 13.49 -11.67
C ALA A 164 10.55 12.26 -12.60
N ASN A 165 10.87 11.10 -12.03
CA ASN A 165 10.99 9.86 -12.77
C ASN A 165 9.64 9.38 -13.33
N ALA A 166 8.58 9.56 -12.56
CA ALA A 166 7.22 9.29 -13.02
C ALA A 166 6.89 10.11 -14.27
N ARG A 167 7.32 11.37 -14.32
CA ARG A 167 7.13 12.24 -15.49
C ARG A 167 7.85 11.70 -16.72
N ILE A 168 9.10 11.30 -16.56
CA ILE A 168 9.89 10.70 -17.65
C ILE A 168 9.17 9.47 -18.22
N VAL A 169 8.72 8.56 -17.35
CA VAL A 169 7.99 7.35 -17.78
C VAL A 169 6.70 7.71 -18.51
N MET A 170 5.93 8.68 -17.99
CA MET A 170 4.69 9.12 -18.61
C MET A 170 4.92 9.77 -19.99
N ASP A 171 5.96 10.58 -20.12
CA ASP A 171 6.30 11.22 -21.39
C ASP A 171 6.73 10.17 -22.42
N ARG A 172 7.53 9.17 -22.05
CA ARG A 172 7.90 8.04 -22.93
C ARG A 172 6.67 7.27 -23.41
N VAL A 173 5.75 6.93 -22.52
CA VAL A 173 4.50 6.23 -22.89
C VAL A 173 3.64 7.10 -23.80
N LYS A 174 3.50 8.38 -23.51
CA LYS A 174 2.72 9.33 -24.32
C LYS A 174 3.28 9.50 -25.74
N ASN A 175 4.60 9.49 -25.86
CA ASN A 175 5.28 9.63 -27.16
C ASN A 175 5.35 8.31 -27.94
N GLY A 176 4.86 7.19 -27.39
CA GLY A 176 4.94 5.87 -28.00
C GLY A 176 6.35 5.24 -27.96
N GLU A 177 7.25 5.79 -27.13
CA GLU A 177 8.62 5.31 -26.98
C GLU A 177 8.72 4.08 -26.06
N ALA A 178 7.71 3.86 -25.22
CA ALA A 178 7.63 2.73 -24.28
C ALA A 178 6.20 2.27 -24.07
N GLU A 179 6.04 0.96 -23.88
CA GLU A 179 4.76 0.31 -23.58
C GLU A 179 4.94 -0.64 -22.39
N TYR A 180 4.10 -0.49 -21.36
CA TYR A 180 4.13 -1.31 -20.15
C TYR A 180 2.75 -1.86 -19.84
N HIS A 181 2.72 -3.09 -19.31
CA HIS A 181 1.51 -3.73 -18.76
C HIS A 181 1.24 -3.30 -17.32
N LEU A 182 2.30 -3.00 -16.56
CA LEU A 182 2.23 -2.52 -15.19
C LEU A 182 3.23 -1.39 -14.98
N ILE A 183 2.77 -0.29 -14.40
CA ILE A 183 3.63 0.82 -13.98
C ILE A 183 3.38 1.08 -12.51
N GLU A 184 4.39 0.90 -11.66
CA GLU A 184 4.37 1.32 -10.28
C GLU A 184 5.03 2.70 -10.14
N ILE A 185 4.33 3.63 -9.50
CA ILE A 185 4.87 4.97 -9.20
C ILE A 185 4.78 5.21 -7.69
N MET A 186 5.94 5.39 -7.06
CA MET A 186 6.04 5.88 -5.68
C MET A 186 6.39 7.36 -5.69
N ALA A 187 5.46 8.21 -5.24
CA ALA A 187 5.67 9.66 -5.19
C ALA A 187 6.81 10.06 -4.24
N CYS A 188 6.91 9.37 -3.10
CA CYS A 188 8.02 9.53 -2.16
C CYS A 188 9.20 8.67 -2.61
N ARG A 189 10.43 9.22 -2.58
CA ARG A 189 11.63 8.41 -2.80
C ARG A 189 11.71 7.32 -1.74
N ARG A 190 12.18 6.12 -2.12
CA ARG A 190 12.24 4.90 -1.31
C ARG A 190 10.86 4.33 -0.91
N GLY A 191 9.75 4.96 -1.30
CA GLY A 191 8.40 4.49 -1.04
C GLY A 191 7.70 5.17 0.13
N CYS A 192 6.55 4.63 0.50
CA CYS A 192 5.69 5.22 1.54
C CYS A 192 6.34 5.26 2.93
N ILE A 193 7.26 4.34 3.23
CA ILE A 193 8.03 4.33 4.50
C ILE A 193 8.86 5.60 4.72
N MET A 194 9.10 6.39 3.68
CA MET A 194 9.77 7.70 3.75
C MET A 194 8.78 8.84 3.47
N GLY A 195 7.51 8.61 3.74
CA GLY A 195 6.46 9.61 3.60
C GLY A 195 6.57 10.74 4.63
N GLY A 196 5.97 11.90 4.34
CA GLY A 196 6.03 13.08 5.20
C GLY A 196 5.29 12.96 6.54
N GLY A 197 4.76 11.79 6.87
CA GLY A 197 4.12 11.48 8.14
C GLY A 197 4.90 10.48 9.00
N GLN A 198 6.11 10.12 8.55
CA GLN A 198 6.98 9.18 9.25
C GLN A 198 7.77 9.86 10.37
#